data_f460d50100225d6d3c227036795abe4d
#
_entry.id   f460d50100225d6d3c227036795abe4d
#
_cell.length_a   1.000
_cell.length_b   1.000
_cell.length_c   1.000
_cell.angle_alpha   90.00
_cell.angle_beta   90.00
_cell.angle_gamma   90.00
#
_symmetry.space_group_name_H-M   'P 1'
#
loop_
_entity.id
_entity.type
_entity.pdbx_description
1 polymer ?
#
loop_
_entity_poly.entity_id
_entity_poly.type
_entity_poly.pdbx_seq_one_letter_code
_entity_poly.pdbx_strand_id
1 'polypeptide(L)'
;MENIFTQTAVLKNFKKPLKIKKLKISEIKSDQVLVRLFYSGVCKSQLMEIDGGRSNKKYLPHMLGHEGSGIVEKVGKKIKKVKKGDEVILTWIKTSGTNSGGGFIKDKNKKINYGPVTTFSNYSIVSENRLVKKPKYIDRKIATLFGCALSTGAGMVLKQSKISQN
;
A
#
# COMPACT_ATOMS: atom_id res chain seq x y z
N MET A 1 2.77 5.60 -24.90
CA MET A 1 2.72 5.62 -23.40
C MET A 1 3.86 4.78 -22.86
N GLU A 2 4.64 5.30 -21.93
CA GLU A 2 5.75 4.54 -21.32
C GLU A 2 5.23 3.31 -20.56
N ASN A 3 5.88 2.19 -20.82
CA ASN A 3 5.59 0.95 -20.11
C ASN A 3 6.20 1.01 -18.70
N ILE A 4 5.38 1.17 -17.68
CA ILE A 4 5.85 1.17 -16.29
C ILE A 4 5.93 -0.26 -15.78
N PHE A 5 7.08 -0.63 -15.22
CA PHE A 5 7.30 -1.91 -14.57
C PHE A 5 7.51 -1.71 -13.07
N THR A 6 6.99 -2.62 -12.28
CA THR A 6 7.23 -2.68 -10.84
C THR A 6 7.92 -3.99 -10.47
N GLN A 7 8.96 -3.90 -9.64
CA GLN A 7 9.43 -5.06 -8.89
C GLN A 7 8.59 -5.15 -7.62
N THR A 8 8.08 -6.32 -7.32
CA THR A 8 7.19 -6.54 -6.17
C THR A 8 7.42 -7.90 -5.53
N ALA A 9 7.26 -7.96 -4.21
CA ALA A 9 7.23 -9.21 -3.47
C ALA A 9 5.83 -9.82 -3.54
N VAL A 10 5.75 -11.06 -4.00
CA VAL A 10 4.50 -11.79 -4.21
C VAL A 10 4.44 -13.01 -3.33
N LEU A 11 3.37 -13.13 -2.55
CA LEU A 11 3.00 -14.34 -1.83
C LEU A 11 2.28 -15.29 -2.79
N LYS A 12 2.94 -16.39 -3.15
CA LYS A 12 2.36 -17.42 -4.03
C LYS A 12 1.64 -18.51 -3.24
N ASN A 13 2.23 -18.93 -2.14
CA ASN A 13 1.71 -19.96 -1.25
C ASN A 13 2.02 -19.58 0.20
N PHE A 14 1.11 -19.90 1.12
CA PHE A 14 1.35 -19.72 2.54
C PHE A 14 2.58 -20.54 3.02
N LYS A 15 3.24 -20.03 4.06
CA LYS A 15 4.42 -20.65 4.69
C LYS A 15 5.59 -20.88 3.72
N LYS A 16 5.66 -20.09 2.65
CA LYS A 16 6.76 -20.13 1.67
C LYS A 16 7.36 -18.74 1.50
N PRO A 17 8.66 -18.65 1.15
CA PRO A 17 9.31 -17.37 0.87
C PRO A 17 8.58 -16.58 -0.22
N LEU A 18 8.54 -15.26 -0.06
CA LEU A 18 8.03 -14.35 -1.08
C LEU A 18 8.88 -14.47 -2.36
N LYS A 19 8.24 -14.30 -3.50
CA LYS A 19 8.91 -14.29 -4.80
C LYS A 19 8.94 -12.89 -5.37
N ILE A 20 10.12 -12.38 -5.66
CA ILE A 20 10.28 -11.12 -6.37
C ILE A 20 9.86 -11.31 -7.83
N LYS A 21 8.96 -10.44 -8.28
CA LYS A 21 8.45 -10.41 -9.64
C LYS A 21 8.61 -9.03 -10.25
N LYS A 22 8.99 -8.98 -11.54
CA LYS A 22 8.91 -7.78 -12.36
C LYS A 22 7.59 -7.83 -13.15
N LEU A 23 6.67 -6.94 -12.84
CA LEU A 23 5.33 -6.91 -13.43
C LEU A 23 5.14 -5.63 -14.24
N LYS A 24 4.46 -5.73 -15.37
CA LYS A 24 4.04 -4.58 -16.15
C LYS A 24 2.75 -4.02 -15.55
N ILE A 25 2.79 -2.77 -15.12
CA ILE A 25 1.61 -2.05 -14.67
C ILE A 25 0.77 -1.69 -15.91
N SER A 26 -0.47 -2.17 -15.95
CA SER A 26 -1.46 -1.73 -16.91
C SER A 26 -1.90 -0.30 -16.62
N GLU A 27 -2.68 0.29 -17.51
CA GLU A 27 -3.29 1.60 -17.24
C GLU A 27 -4.11 1.55 -15.96
N ILE A 28 -3.96 2.60 -15.14
CA ILE A 28 -4.79 2.78 -13.95
C ILE A 28 -6.22 3.18 -14.36
N LYS A 29 -7.19 2.74 -13.57
CA LYS A 29 -8.60 3.12 -13.75
C LYS A 29 -8.85 4.57 -13.33
N SER A 30 -10.01 5.09 -13.68
CA SER A 30 -10.41 6.46 -13.37
C SER A 30 -10.43 6.81 -11.88
N ASP A 31 -10.56 5.80 -11.01
CA ASP A 31 -10.67 5.88 -9.55
C ASP A 31 -9.40 5.42 -8.81
N GLN A 32 -8.28 5.27 -9.52
CA GLN A 32 -7.02 4.77 -8.98
C GLN A 32 -5.90 5.81 -9.05
N VAL A 33 -4.89 5.61 -8.20
CA VAL A 33 -3.67 6.42 -8.15
C VAL A 33 -2.47 5.50 -8.32
N LEU A 34 -1.52 5.90 -9.17
CA LEU A 34 -0.21 5.25 -9.27
C LEU A 34 0.79 6.01 -8.41
N VAL A 35 1.42 5.30 -7.49
CA VAL A 35 2.43 5.85 -6.58
C VAL A 35 3.75 5.14 -6.78
N ARG A 36 4.83 5.91 -6.96
CA ARG A 36 6.21 5.40 -6.87
C ARG A 36 6.65 5.47 -5.41
N LEU A 37 7.04 4.32 -4.86
CA LEU A 37 7.38 4.17 -3.45
C LEU A 37 8.82 4.60 -3.18
N PHE A 38 9.03 5.29 -2.08
CA PHE A 38 10.35 5.57 -1.51
C PHE A 38 10.71 4.52 -0.47
N TYR A 39 9.80 4.26 0.47
CA TYR A 39 9.99 3.35 1.58
C TYR A 39 8.70 2.56 1.86
N SER A 40 8.87 1.37 2.40
CA SER A 40 7.80 0.53 2.93
C SER A 40 8.17 0.02 4.31
N GLY A 41 7.25 0.08 5.25
CA GLY A 41 7.39 -0.57 6.55
C GLY A 41 7.03 -2.05 6.48
N VAL A 42 7.57 -2.82 7.43
CA VAL A 42 7.27 -4.25 7.60
C VAL A 42 6.53 -4.43 8.93
N CYS A 43 5.27 -4.82 8.84
CA CYS A 43 4.42 -5.03 9.99
C CYS A 43 4.25 -6.54 10.29
N LYS A 44 4.09 -6.91 11.56
CA LYS A 44 3.84 -8.31 11.96
C LYS A 44 2.62 -8.92 11.26
N SER A 45 1.61 -8.11 10.91
CA SER A 45 0.44 -8.58 10.15
C SER A 45 0.81 -9.19 8.80
N GLN A 46 1.92 -8.76 8.17
CA GLN A 46 2.41 -9.37 6.92
C GLN A 46 2.98 -10.77 7.16
N LEU A 47 3.64 -11.00 8.30
CA LEU A 47 4.10 -12.33 8.70
C LEU A 47 2.91 -13.26 8.93
N MET A 48 1.89 -12.79 9.67
CA MET A 48 0.65 -13.56 9.88
C MET A 48 -0.05 -13.90 8.56
N GLU A 49 0.01 -13.00 7.58
CA GLU A 49 -0.55 -13.21 6.25
C GLU A 49 0.25 -14.26 5.46
N ILE A 50 1.58 -14.20 5.53
CA ILE A 50 2.48 -15.20 4.93
C ILE A 50 2.23 -16.59 5.54
N ASP A 51 1.99 -16.66 6.84
CA ASP A 51 1.69 -17.91 7.55
C ASP A 51 0.26 -18.42 7.30
N GLY A 52 -0.58 -17.65 6.63
CA GLY A 52 -1.96 -18.02 6.30
C GLY A 52 -2.98 -17.72 7.41
N GLY A 53 -2.56 -17.04 8.49
CA GLY A 53 -3.43 -16.74 9.63
C GLY A 53 -4.43 -15.60 9.39
N ARG A 54 -4.25 -14.77 8.37
CA ARG A 54 -5.11 -13.62 8.04
C ARG A 54 -5.69 -13.66 6.63
N SER A 55 -5.07 -14.38 5.72
CA SER A 55 -5.43 -14.37 4.29
C SER A 55 -6.30 -15.54 3.91
N ASN A 56 -7.23 -15.27 3.00
CA ASN A 56 -7.99 -16.34 2.35
C ASN A 56 -7.20 -16.83 1.12
N LYS A 57 -7.04 -18.15 0.98
CA LYS A 57 -6.34 -18.84 -0.13
C LYS A 57 -6.81 -18.39 -1.51
N LYS A 58 -8.07 -17.96 -1.63
CA LYS A 58 -8.65 -17.47 -2.90
C LYS A 58 -7.97 -16.22 -3.46
N TYR A 59 -7.26 -15.46 -2.63
CA TYR A 59 -6.55 -14.25 -3.09
C TYR A 59 -5.13 -14.52 -3.58
N LEU A 60 -4.60 -15.74 -3.37
CA LEU A 60 -3.27 -16.10 -3.86
C LEU A 60 -3.24 -16.29 -5.40
N PRO A 61 -2.17 -15.91 -6.08
CA PRO A 61 -1.03 -15.14 -5.56
C PRO A 61 -1.37 -13.66 -5.38
N HIS A 62 -0.79 -13.00 -4.38
CA HIS A 62 -1.02 -11.58 -4.17
C HIS A 62 0.20 -10.80 -3.67
N MET A 63 0.16 -9.47 -3.90
CA MET A 63 1.16 -8.50 -3.43
C MET A 63 0.87 -8.14 -1.98
N LEU A 64 1.93 -7.81 -1.23
CA LEU A 64 1.88 -7.49 0.20
C LEU A 64 2.30 -6.05 0.49
N GLY A 65 2.25 -5.70 1.79
CA GLY A 65 2.60 -4.39 2.32
C GLY A 65 1.39 -3.45 2.42
N HIS A 66 1.36 -2.61 3.47
CA HIS A 66 0.22 -1.74 3.72
C HIS A 66 0.59 -0.40 4.36
N GLU A 67 1.87 -0.14 4.57
CA GLU A 67 2.38 1.15 5.06
C GLU A 67 3.60 1.57 4.25
N GLY A 68 3.66 2.82 3.87
CA GLY A 68 4.74 3.32 3.02
C GLY A 68 4.71 4.82 2.81
N SER A 69 5.73 5.32 2.15
CA SER A 69 5.79 6.68 1.63
C SER A 69 6.19 6.68 0.16
N GLY A 70 5.71 7.63 -0.60
CA GLY A 70 5.97 7.69 -2.03
C GLY A 70 5.56 9.02 -2.66
N ILE A 71 5.66 9.07 -3.98
CA ILE A 71 5.25 10.20 -4.79
C ILE A 71 4.19 9.76 -5.81
N VAL A 72 3.17 10.58 -5.99
CA VAL A 72 2.11 10.32 -6.97
C VAL A 72 2.66 10.52 -8.39
N GLU A 73 2.64 9.48 -9.19
CA GLU A 73 3.08 9.52 -10.60
C GLU A 73 1.93 9.76 -11.57
N LYS A 74 0.76 9.18 -11.28
CA LYS A 74 -0.43 9.31 -12.14
C LYS A 74 -1.70 9.22 -11.30
N VAL A 75 -2.72 9.99 -11.70
CA VAL A 75 -4.05 9.95 -11.08
C VAL A 75 -5.11 9.66 -12.12
N GLY A 76 -6.13 8.90 -11.73
CA GLY A 76 -7.33 8.69 -12.55
C GLY A 76 -8.25 9.91 -12.52
N LYS A 77 -9.13 10.03 -13.51
CA LYS A 77 -10.00 11.23 -13.72
C LYS A 77 -10.94 11.55 -12.54
N LYS A 78 -11.27 10.56 -11.69
CA LYS A 78 -12.16 10.73 -10.52
C LYS A 78 -11.43 11.14 -9.25
N ILE A 79 -10.09 11.15 -9.26
CA ILE A 79 -9.26 11.49 -8.11
C ILE A 79 -9.27 13.00 -7.88
N LYS A 80 -9.52 13.41 -6.63
CA LYS A 80 -9.62 14.83 -6.23
C LYS A 80 -8.67 15.22 -5.08
N LYS A 81 -8.26 14.25 -4.26
CA LYS A 81 -7.51 14.50 -3.02
C LYS A 81 -6.03 14.74 -3.26
N VAL A 82 -5.47 14.08 -4.27
CA VAL A 82 -4.04 14.12 -4.61
C VAL A 82 -3.85 14.40 -6.08
N LYS A 83 -2.68 14.93 -6.45
CA LYS A 83 -2.27 15.20 -7.84
C LYS A 83 -0.87 14.65 -8.10
N LYS A 84 -0.49 14.52 -9.37
CA LYS A 84 0.88 14.16 -9.77
C LYS A 84 1.91 15.07 -9.09
N GLY A 85 2.96 14.47 -8.53
CA GLY A 85 4.01 15.15 -7.79
C GLY A 85 3.76 15.32 -6.29
N ASP A 86 2.56 15.04 -5.78
CA ASP A 86 2.30 15.06 -4.34
C ASP A 86 3.08 13.92 -3.65
N GLU A 87 3.83 14.25 -2.59
CA GLU A 87 4.37 13.23 -1.69
C GLU A 87 3.27 12.75 -0.75
N VAL A 88 3.17 11.43 -0.59
CA VAL A 88 2.07 10.79 0.13
C VAL A 88 2.55 9.72 1.09
N ILE A 89 1.78 9.52 2.15
CA ILE A 89 1.82 8.39 3.05
C ILE A 89 0.76 7.39 2.57
N LEU A 90 1.15 6.13 2.45
CA LEU A 90 0.26 5.02 2.14
C LEU A 90 -0.11 4.31 3.43
N THR A 91 -1.41 4.07 3.64
CA THR A 91 -1.93 3.51 4.89
C THR A 91 -3.00 2.45 4.64
N TRP A 92 -3.07 1.46 5.53
CA TRP A 92 -4.18 0.50 5.54
C TRP A 92 -5.49 1.11 6.11
N ILE A 93 -5.39 2.20 6.87
CA ILE A 93 -6.53 2.89 7.48
C ILE A 93 -7.32 3.61 6.38
N LYS A 94 -8.63 3.46 6.38
CA LYS A 94 -9.50 4.23 5.47
C LYS A 94 -9.54 5.68 5.88
N THR A 95 -9.23 6.55 4.94
CA THR A 95 -9.35 8.00 5.05
C THR A 95 -10.42 8.52 4.07
N SER A 96 -10.53 9.83 3.90
CA SER A 96 -11.39 10.43 2.86
C SER A 96 -10.90 10.08 1.45
N GLY A 97 -11.79 10.21 0.47
CA GLY A 97 -11.49 9.98 -0.95
C GLY A 97 -12.13 8.71 -1.52
N THR A 98 -11.92 8.51 -2.80
CA THR A 98 -12.52 7.42 -3.58
C THR A 98 -11.98 6.06 -3.13
N ASN A 99 -12.87 5.07 -3.00
CA ASN A 99 -12.51 3.68 -2.72
C ASN A 99 -12.56 2.85 -4.01
N SER A 100 -11.44 2.62 -4.63
CA SER A 100 -11.34 1.77 -5.83
C SER A 100 -11.21 0.27 -5.52
N GLY A 101 -11.07 -0.09 -4.25
CA GLY A 101 -10.77 -1.47 -3.85
C GLY A 101 -9.39 -1.93 -4.32
N GLY A 102 -9.24 -3.23 -4.47
CA GLY A 102 -8.06 -3.87 -5.05
C GLY A 102 -8.28 -4.24 -6.52
N GLY A 103 -7.36 -5.06 -7.06
CA GLY A 103 -7.41 -5.54 -8.43
C GLY A 103 -6.39 -6.65 -8.67
N PHE A 104 -5.96 -6.78 -9.90
CA PHE A 104 -4.90 -7.72 -10.28
C PHE A 104 -4.02 -7.15 -11.39
N ILE A 105 -2.79 -7.64 -11.45
CA ILE A 105 -1.86 -7.43 -12.56
C ILE A 105 -1.68 -8.78 -13.27
N LYS A 106 -1.68 -8.78 -14.59
CA LYS A 106 -1.43 -10.00 -15.38
C LYS A 106 0.08 -10.30 -15.39
N ASP A 107 0.45 -11.52 -15.07
CA ASP A 107 1.79 -12.08 -15.23
C ASP A 107 1.68 -13.33 -16.12
N LYS A 108 1.92 -13.17 -17.42
CA LYS A 108 1.63 -14.19 -18.45
C LYS A 108 0.17 -14.64 -18.35
N ASN A 109 -0.09 -15.91 -18.08
CA ASN A 109 -1.44 -16.49 -17.95
C ASN A 109 -2.00 -16.45 -16.51
N LYS A 110 -1.32 -15.77 -15.54
CA LYS A 110 -1.74 -15.72 -14.15
C LYS A 110 -2.13 -14.30 -13.76
N LYS A 111 -3.10 -14.21 -12.86
CA LYS A 111 -3.48 -12.96 -12.20
C LYS A 111 -2.74 -12.90 -10.85
N ILE A 112 -2.06 -11.79 -10.58
CA ILE A 112 -1.46 -11.49 -9.28
C ILE A 112 -2.32 -10.40 -8.65
N ASN A 113 -2.98 -10.72 -7.55
CA ASN A 113 -3.89 -9.81 -6.88
C ASN A 113 -3.14 -8.73 -6.10
N TYR A 114 -3.75 -7.57 -5.97
CA TYR A 114 -3.31 -6.51 -5.05
C TYR A 114 -4.53 -5.94 -4.31
N GLY A 115 -4.31 -5.52 -3.06
CA GLY A 115 -5.31 -4.86 -2.25
C GLY A 115 -5.48 -3.37 -2.62
N PRO A 116 -6.32 -2.63 -1.87
CA PRO A 116 -6.48 -1.18 -2.06
C PRO A 116 -5.21 -0.38 -1.75
N VAL A 117 -4.24 -0.99 -1.11
CA VAL A 117 -2.87 -0.53 -0.89
C VAL A 117 -1.92 -1.74 -0.83
N THR A 118 -0.79 -1.66 -1.52
CA THR A 118 0.30 -2.65 -1.46
C THR A 118 1.62 -1.93 -1.58
N THR A 119 2.57 -2.18 -0.67
CA THR A 119 3.78 -1.36 -0.55
C THR A 119 5.09 -2.12 -0.73
N PHE A 120 5.08 -3.46 -0.79
CA PHE A 120 6.30 -4.23 -1.08
C PHE A 120 6.61 -4.26 -2.57
N SER A 121 6.72 -3.05 -3.17
CA SER A 121 6.92 -2.85 -4.60
C SER A 121 7.56 -1.49 -4.89
N ASN A 122 8.12 -1.30 -6.10
CA ASN A 122 8.62 0.02 -6.51
C ASN A 122 7.48 0.97 -6.90
N TYR A 123 6.42 0.43 -7.52
CA TYR A 123 5.21 1.16 -7.86
C TYR A 123 3.98 0.41 -7.37
N SER A 124 2.99 1.15 -6.89
CA SER A 124 1.73 0.61 -6.39
C SER A 124 0.54 1.31 -7.02
N ILE A 125 -0.48 0.53 -7.38
CA ILE A 125 -1.81 1.04 -7.71
C ILE A 125 -2.59 1.11 -6.41
N VAL A 126 -3.01 2.32 -6.03
CA VAL A 126 -3.56 2.60 -4.69
C VAL A 126 -4.93 3.24 -4.82
N SER A 127 -5.80 2.90 -3.89
CA SER A 127 -7.08 3.57 -3.69
C SER A 127 -6.85 4.95 -3.04
N GLU A 128 -7.53 5.99 -3.52
CA GLU A 128 -7.34 7.36 -3.01
C GLU A 128 -7.54 7.46 -1.49
N ASN A 129 -8.52 6.73 -0.94
CA ASN A 129 -8.79 6.69 0.49
C ASN A 129 -7.74 5.94 1.33
N ARG A 130 -6.64 5.51 0.71
CA ARG A 130 -5.46 4.92 1.37
C ARG A 130 -4.24 5.84 1.31
N LEU A 131 -4.45 7.08 0.89
CA LEU A 131 -3.40 8.08 0.75
C LEU A 131 -3.65 9.25 1.70
N VAL A 132 -2.57 9.77 2.26
CA VAL A 132 -2.54 11.03 3.01
C VAL A 132 -1.40 11.86 2.46
N LYS A 133 -1.60 13.15 2.21
CA LYS A 133 -0.49 14.04 1.81
C LYS A 133 0.54 14.10 2.92
N LYS A 134 1.79 13.86 2.57
CA LYS A 134 2.89 13.91 3.52
C LYS A 134 3.18 15.37 3.91
N PRO A 135 3.20 15.73 5.20
CA PRO A 135 3.67 17.04 5.63
C PRO A 135 5.13 17.26 5.20
N LYS A 136 5.45 18.47 4.74
CA LYS A 136 6.79 18.77 4.19
C LYS A 136 7.91 18.56 5.19
N TYR A 137 7.67 18.84 6.47
CA TYR A 137 8.66 18.77 7.55
C TYR A 137 8.92 17.35 8.06
N ILE A 138 8.14 16.35 7.65
CA ILE A 138 8.35 14.96 8.07
C ILE A 138 9.25 14.25 7.06
N ASP A 139 10.34 13.63 7.56
CA ASP A 139 11.21 12.78 6.75
C ASP A 139 10.44 11.62 6.12
N ARG A 140 10.83 11.20 4.91
CA ARG A 140 10.13 10.16 4.14
C ARG A 140 10.15 8.79 4.81
N LYS A 141 11.25 8.43 5.53
CA LYS A 141 11.36 7.17 6.26
C LYS A 141 10.42 7.17 7.46
N ILE A 142 10.42 8.27 8.23
CA ILE A 142 9.52 8.45 9.38
C ILE A 142 8.07 8.47 8.92
N ALA A 143 7.77 9.19 7.84
CA ALA A 143 6.43 9.28 7.25
C ALA A 143 5.84 7.89 6.91
N THR A 144 6.67 6.92 6.52
CA THR A 144 6.26 5.54 6.25
C THR A 144 5.56 4.90 7.44
N LEU A 145 6.05 5.11 8.66
CA LEU A 145 5.52 4.49 9.88
C LEU A 145 4.13 5.03 10.29
N PHE A 146 3.74 6.20 9.81
CA PHE A 146 2.38 6.73 10.03
C PHE A 146 1.30 5.93 9.31
N GLY A 147 1.68 5.11 8.32
CA GLY A 147 0.76 4.24 7.59
C GLY A 147 0.14 3.12 8.44
N CYS A 148 0.84 2.68 9.50
CA CYS A 148 0.38 1.62 10.40
C CYS A 148 0.99 1.75 11.80
N ALA A 149 2.32 1.63 11.95
CA ALA A 149 3.00 1.43 13.23
C ALA A 149 2.72 2.55 14.23
N LEU A 150 3.00 3.80 13.87
CA LEU A 150 2.80 4.96 14.75
C LEU A 150 1.33 5.20 15.07
N SER A 151 0.45 5.10 14.08
CA SER A 151 -0.98 5.28 14.28
C SER A 151 -1.57 4.23 15.22
N THR A 152 -1.11 2.99 15.12
CA THR A 152 -1.53 1.89 16.00
C THR A 152 -1.00 2.10 17.42
N GLY A 153 0.30 2.38 17.57
CA GLY A 153 0.92 2.61 18.89
C GLY A 153 0.31 3.81 19.61
N ALA A 154 0.20 4.96 18.93
CA ALA A 154 -0.41 6.16 19.49
C ALA A 154 -1.89 5.91 19.88
N GLY A 155 -2.64 5.18 19.05
CA GLY A 155 -4.04 4.84 19.35
C GLY A 155 -4.17 4.00 20.61
N MET A 156 -3.27 3.05 20.84
CA MET A 156 -3.23 2.24 22.07
C MET A 156 -2.97 3.14 23.30
N VAL A 157 -1.97 4.00 23.26
CA VAL A 157 -1.62 4.88 24.38
C VAL A 157 -2.73 5.90 24.63
N LEU A 158 -3.17 6.63 23.62
CA LEU A 158 -4.08 7.76 23.78
C LEU A 158 -5.55 7.35 23.99
N LYS A 159 -5.96 6.17 23.54
CA LYS A 159 -7.36 5.76 23.55
C LYS A 159 -7.67 4.57 24.46
N GLN A 160 -6.77 3.60 24.56
CA GLN A 160 -7.05 2.35 25.29
C GLN A 160 -6.42 2.30 26.68
N SER A 161 -5.20 2.84 26.86
CA SER A 161 -4.50 2.75 28.16
C SER A 161 -5.05 3.68 29.24
N LYS A 162 -5.94 4.62 28.89
CA LYS A 162 -6.54 5.62 29.82
C LYS A 162 -5.48 6.36 30.67
N ILE A 163 -4.27 6.53 30.14
CA ILE A 163 -3.22 7.29 30.84
C ILE A 163 -3.66 8.74 30.89
N SER A 164 -3.85 9.29 32.10
CA SER A 164 -4.02 10.72 32.32
C SER A 164 -2.65 11.40 32.27
N GLN A 165 -2.60 12.61 31.71
CA GLN A 165 -1.47 13.50 31.95
C GLN A 165 -1.58 13.99 33.42
N ASN A 166 -0.68 13.58 34.28
CA ASN A 166 -0.44 14.22 35.57
C ASN A 166 0.47 15.41 35.38
#